data_d582b579ce53bb5a383dccccf5469f43
#
_entry.id   d582b579ce53bb5a383dccccf5469f43
#
_cell.length_a   1.000
_cell.length_b   1.000
_cell.length_c   1.000
_cell.angle_alpha   90.00
_cell.angle_beta   90.00
_cell.angle_gamma   90.00
#
_symmetry.space_group_name_H-M   'P 1'
#
loop_
_entity.id
_entity.type
_entity.pdbx_description
1 polymer ?
#
loop_
_entity_poly.entity_id
_entity_poly.type
_entity_poly.pdbx_seq_one_letter_code
_entity_poly.pdbx_strand_id
1 'polypeptide(L)'
;ALYREDIFTDQRVGTIRRMTPVKSDGGDDPSRPVLFVGQATVMTPMGSLPLSFELDAASLAEAVSRFGPAAQQAIEEAARELQDMRRQAASSIVIPDAGAAAFKGIGGKGGIQLP
;
A
#
# COMPACT_ATOMS: atom_id res chain seq x y z
N ALA A 1 15.36 6.37 -13.78
CA ALA A 1 14.52 7.54 -14.12
C ALA A 1 14.40 8.45 -12.90
N LEU A 2 14.69 9.74 -13.10
CA LEU A 2 14.68 10.71 -12.01
C LEU A 2 13.36 11.47 -11.98
N TYR A 3 12.95 11.82 -10.77
CA TYR A 3 11.78 12.67 -10.54
C TYR A 3 12.10 13.74 -9.50
N ARG A 4 11.54 14.92 -9.70
CA ARG A 4 11.46 15.93 -8.64
C ARG A 4 10.17 15.69 -7.88
N GLU A 5 10.26 15.59 -6.56
CA GLU A 5 9.11 15.28 -5.73
C GLU A 5 8.65 16.51 -4.97
N ASP A 6 7.38 16.87 -5.12
CA ASP A 6 6.73 17.92 -4.36
C ASP A 6 5.67 17.28 -3.47
N ILE A 7 5.62 17.69 -2.21
CA ILE A 7 4.73 17.11 -1.21
C ILE A 7 3.70 18.14 -0.78
N PHE A 8 2.43 17.78 -0.90
CA PHE A 8 1.31 18.64 -0.53
C PHE A 8 0.48 17.92 0.53
N THR A 9 0.20 18.59 1.63
CA THR A 9 -0.56 17.99 2.74
C THR A 9 -1.44 19.03 3.41
N ASP A 10 -2.62 18.59 3.84
CA ASP A 10 -3.49 19.41 4.69
C ASP A 10 -3.29 19.08 6.16
N GLN A 11 -2.37 18.16 6.46
CA GLN A 11 -2.03 17.69 7.80
C GLN A 11 -3.20 17.04 8.54
N ARG A 12 -4.22 16.59 7.81
CA ARG A 12 -5.40 15.95 8.38
C ARG A 12 -5.70 14.63 7.72
N VAL A 13 -6.04 14.69 6.43
CA VAL A 13 -6.55 13.51 5.71
C VAL A 13 -5.40 12.72 5.13
N GLY A 14 -4.42 13.40 4.57
CA GLY A 14 -3.33 12.70 3.93
C GLY A 14 -2.38 13.62 3.20
N THR A 15 -1.64 13.01 2.29
CA THR A 15 -0.57 13.68 1.56
C THR A 15 -0.66 13.32 0.09
N ILE A 16 -0.37 14.28 -0.78
CA ILE A 16 -0.24 14.03 -2.21
C ILE A 16 1.19 14.36 -2.60
N ARG A 17 1.85 13.44 -3.27
CA ARG A 17 3.16 13.68 -3.86
C ARG A 17 3.02 13.85 -5.35
N ARG A 18 3.56 14.96 -5.86
CA ARG A 18 3.65 15.17 -7.30
C ARG A 18 5.06 14.83 -7.73
N MET A 19 5.18 13.85 -8.62
CA MET A 19 6.47 13.41 -9.12
C MET A 19 6.63 13.89 -10.55
N THR A 20 7.45 14.92 -10.70
CA THR A 20 7.71 15.53 -12.00
C THR A 20 8.96 14.90 -12.59
N PRO A 21 8.88 14.30 -13.78
CA PRO A 21 10.06 13.70 -14.42
C PRO A 21 11.10 14.76 -14.71
N VAL A 22 12.35 14.45 -14.43
CA VAL A 22 13.46 15.34 -14.72
C VAL A 22 14.59 14.60 -15.40
N LYS A 23 15.39 15.36 -16.13
CA LYS A 23 16.60 14.85 -16.77
C LYS A 23 17.71 14.75 -15.73
N SER A 24 18.83 14.14 -16.10
CA SER A 24 19.95 13.97 -15.19
C SER A 24 20.55 15.32 -14.73
N ASP A 25 20.31 16.39 -15.45
CA ASP A 25 20.76 17.72 -15.05
C ASP A 25 19.73 18.46 -14.18
N GLY A 26 18.60 17.82 -13.87
CA GLY A 26 17.54 18.41 -13.05
C GLY A 26 16.50 19.20 -13.81
N GLY A 27 16.65 19.37 -15.11
CA GLY A 27 15.66 20.06 -15.93
C GLY A 27 14.44 19.17 -16.17
N ASP A 28 13.28 19.80 -16.39
CA ASP A 28 12.04 19.06 -16.62
C ASP A 28 12.15 18.19 -17.88
N ASP A 29 11.60 17.00 -17.79
CA ASP A 29 11.56 16.04 -18.90
C ASP A 29 10.13 15.87 -19.38
N PRO A 30 9.72 16.62 -20.44
CA PRO A 30 8.34 16.55 -20.90
C PRO A 30 7.97 15.26 -21.64
N SER A 31 8.95 14.37 -21.89
CA SER A 31 8.70 13.13 -22.59
C SER A 31 8.03 12.09 -21.69
N ARG A 32 8.02 12.29 -20.37
CA ARG A 32 7.39 11.39 -19.42
C ARG A 32 6.28 12.13 -18.67
N PRO A 33 5.23 11.41 -18.25
CA PRO A 33 4.11 12.08 -17.57
C PRO A 33 4.44 12.41 -16.12
N VAL A 34 3.80 13.48 -15.62
CA VAL A 34 3.80 13.78 -14.19
C VAL A 34 2.92 12.77 -13.48
N LEU A 35 3.38 12.25 -12.36
CA LEU A 35 2.65 11.27 -11.58
C LEU A 35 2.18 11.87 -10.27
N PHE A 36 1.00 11.44 -9.81
CA PHE A 36 0.46 11.86 -8.51
C PHE A 36 0.24 10.62 -7.67
N VAL A 37 0.75 10.64 -6.44
CA VAL A 37 0.62 9.54 -5.50
C VAL A 37 -0.02 10.06 -4.24
N GLY A 38 -1.12 9.43 -3.84
CA GLY A 38 -1.79 9.74 -2.59
C GLY A 38 -1.27 8.85 -1.47
N GLN A 39 -1.28 9.38 -0.26
CA GLN A 39 -0.84 8.64 0.91
C GLN A 39 -1.75 8.98 2.07
N ALA A 40 -2.28 7.96 2.73
CA ALA A 40 -3.17 8.11 3.87
C ALA A 40 -2.81 7.08 4.92
N THR A 41 -3.08 7.41 6.19
CA THR A 41 -2.85 6.49 7.30
C THR A 41 -4.18 6.04 7.84
N VAL A 42 -4.36 4.73 7.96
CA VAL A 42 -5.58 4.11 8.46
C VAL A 42 -5.28 3.48 9.81
N MET A 43 -6.15 3.76 10.78
CA MET A 43 -6.04 3.11 12.09
C MET A 43 -6.70 1.75 12.04
N THR A 44 -5.97 0.73 12.46
CA THR A 44 -6.47 -0.63 12.55
C THR A 44 -6.29 -1.15 13.96
N PRO A 45 -6.97 -2.25 14.34
CA PRO A 45 -6.73 -2.85 15.66
C PRO A 45 -5.27 -3.24 15.90
N MET A 46 -4.50 -3.41 14.83
CA MET A 46 -3.09 -3.78 14.93
C MET A 46 -2.17 -2.56 14.83
N GLY A 47 -2.72 -1.34 14.80
CA GLY A 47 -1.95 -0.11 14.74
C GLY A 47 -2.21 0.69 13.47
N SER A 48 -1.37 1.68 13.23
CA SER A 48 -1.47 2.54 12.05
C SER A 48 -0.99 1.80 10.80
N LEU A 49 -1.76 1.90 9.73
CA LEU A 49 -1.42 1.30 8.45
C LEU A 49 -1.30 2.41 7.40
N PRO A 50 -0.09 2.72 6.92
CA PRO A 50 0.06 3.68 5.84
C PRO A 50 -0.31 3.05 4.51
N LEU A 51 -1.10 3.77 3.71
CA LEU A 51 -1.51 3.33 2.39
C LEU A 51 -1.02 4.34 1.36
N SER A 52 -0.45 3.82 0.27
CA SER A 52 -0.07 4.63 -0.89
C SER A 52 -0.87 4.15 -2.09
N PHE A 53 -1.33 5.09 -2.91
CA PHE A 53 -2.14 4.76 -4.08
C PHE A 53 -1.90 5.79 -5.17
N GLU A 54 -1.96 5.33 -6.42
CA GLU A 54 -1.82 6.22 -7.55
C GLU A 54 -3.09 7.03 -7.75
N LEU A 55 -2.92 8.29 -8.15
CA LEU A 55 -4.02 9.16 -8.51
C LEU A 55 -3.98 9.39 -10.02
N ASP A 56 -5.05 9.01 -10.69
CA ASP A 56 -5.17 9.23 -12.12
C ASP A 56 -5.59 10.69 -12.35
N ALA A 57 -4.59 11.56 -12.46
CA ALA A 57 -4.81 12.99 -12.52
C ALA A 57 -3.77 13.65 -13.42
N ALA A 58 -4.18 14.69 -14.12
CA ALA A 58 -3.29 15.46 -14.97
C ALA A 58 -2.83 16.75 -14.29
N SER A 59 -3.41 17.11 -13.15
CA SER A 59 -3.08 18.33 -12.42
C SER A 59 -3.26 18.08 -10.94
N LEU A 60 -2.66 18.97 -10.13
CA LEU A 60 -2.81 18.89 -8.67
C LEU A 60 -4.27 19.05 -8.26
N ALA A 61 -5.00 19.97 -8.89
CA ALA A 61 -6.42 20.16 -8.58
C ALA A 61 -7.22 18.90 -8.82
N GLU A 62 -6.95 18.21 -9.92
CA GLU A 62 -7.61 16.96 -10.24
C GLU A 62 -7.20 15.87 -9.24
N ALA A 63 -5.95 15.83 -8.85
CA ALA A 63 -5.46 14.87 -7.86
C ALA A 63 -6.17 15.07 -6.52
N VAL A 64 -6.36 16.32 -6.10
CA VAL A 64 -7.07 16.64 -4.87
C VAL A 64 -8.51 16.13 -4.93
N SER A 65 -9.19 16.35 -6.05
CA SER A 65 -10.59 15.93 -6.19
C SER A 65 -10.72 14.40 -6.24
N ARG A 66 -9.69 13.69 -6.70
CA ARG A 66 -9.71 12.23 -6.78
C ARG A 66 -9.17 11.53 -5.54
N PHE A 67 -8.60 12.29 -4.62
CA PHE A 67 -7.96 11.72 -3.43
C PHE A 67 -8.94 10.92 -2.58
N GLY A 68 -10.10 11.50 -2.26
CA GLY A 68 -11.08 10.85 -1.40
C GLY A 68 -11.53 9.49 -1.93
N PRO A 69 -12.05 9.43 -3.17
CA PRO A 69 -12.45 8.14 -3.75
C PRO A 69 -11.31 7.15 -3.87
N ALA A 70 -10.12 7.60 -4.23
CA ALA A 70 -8.97 6.71 -4.37
C ALA A 70 -8.53 6.16 -3.02
N ALA A 71 -8.55 6.99 -1.97
CA ALA A 71 -8.22 6.55 -0.62
C ALA A 71 -9.23 5.51 -0.13
N GLN A 72 -10.51 5.75 -0.38
CA GLN A 72 -11.55 4.81 0.03
C GLN A 72 -11.37 3.47 -0.67
N GLN A 73 -11.08 3.48 -1.95
CA GLN A 73 -10.83 2.24 -2.69
C GLN A 73 -9.60 1.51 -2.16
N ALA A 74 -8.53 2.24 -1.84
CA ALA A 74 -7.33 1.63 -1.28
C ALA A 74 -7.60 0.99 0.08
N ILE A 75 -8.42 1.64 0.91
CA ILE A 75 -8.81 1.11 2.22
C ILE A 75 -9.61 -0.18 2.05
N GLU A 76 -10.55 -0.19 1.11
CA GLU A 76 -11.37 -1.39 0.85
C GLU A 76 -10.52 -2.55 0.36
N GLU A 77 -9.57 -2.27 -0.53
CA GLU A 77 -8.66 -3.30 -1.02
C GLU A 77 -7.77 -3.84 0.09
N ALA A 78 -7.26 -2.96 0.95
CA ALA A 78 -6.44 -3.39 2.08
C ALA A 78 -7.24 -4.25 3.04
N ALA A 79 -8.50 -3.90 3.30
CA ALA A 79 -9.37 -4.68 4.16
C ALA A 79 -9.62 -6.07 3.58
N ARG A 80 -9.83 -6.17 2.27
CA ARG A 80 -10.01 -7.46 1.61
C ARG A 80 -8.76 -8.32 1.71
N GLU A 81 -7.60 -7.71 1.51
CA GLU A 81 -6.33 -8.43 1.62
C GLU A 81 -6.13 -8.98 3.03
N LEU A 82 -6.45 -8.19 4.05
CA LEU A 82 -6.34 -8.65 5.42
C LEU A 82 -7.28 -9.83 5.71
N GLN A 83 -8.50 -9.79 5.17
CA GLN A 83 -9.42 -10.90 5.32
C GLN A 83 -8.92 -12.15 4.62
N ASP A 84 -8.36 -12.01 3.43
CA ASP A 84 -7.80 -13.14 2.69
C ASP A 84 -6.63 -13.75 3.43
N MET A 85 -5.77 -12.92 4.01
CA MET A 85 -4.65 -13.40 4.80
C MET A 85 -5.12 -14.17 6.03
N ARG A 86 -6.19 -13.71 6.69
CA ARG A 86 -6.77 -14.41 7.82
C ARG A 86 -7.32 -15.77 7.41
N ARG A 87 -8.00 -15.84 6.27
CA ARG A 87 -8.52 -17.11 5.77
C ARG A 87 -7.41 -18.09 5.48
N GLN A 88 -6.35 -17.63 4.83
CA GLN A 88 -5.20 -18.47 4.52
C GLN A 88 -4.52 -18.96 5.79
N ALA A 89 -4.36 -18.09 6.77
CA ALA A 89 -3.77 -18.47 8.05
C ALA A 89 -4.64 -19.52 8.77
N ALA A 90 -5.96 -19.32 8.77
CA ALA A 90 -6.88 -20.27 9.40
C ALA A 90 -6.84 -21.61 8.68
N SER A 91 -6.79 -21.61 7.35
CA SER A 91 -6.68 -22.84 6.58
C SER A 91 -5.38 -23.57 6.85
N SER A 92 -4.28 -22.84 6.97
CA SER A 92 -2.99 -23.42 7.26
C SER A 92 -2.96 -24.07 8.64
N ILE A 93 -3.63 -23.46 9.62
CA ILE A 93 -3.69 -23.99 10.97
C ILE A 93 -4.49 -25.27 11.01
N VAL A 94 -5.50 -25.38 10.18
CA VAL A 94 -6.40 -26.54 10.15
C VAL A 94 -5.73 -27.78 9.55
N ILE A 95 -4.63 -27.67 8.86
CA ILE A 95 -3.95 -28.76 8.13
C ILE A 95 -2.85 -29.41 8.94
N PRO A 96 -2.76 -29.53 10.11
CA PRO A 96 -1.68 -30.26 10.80
C PRO A 96 -1.78 -31.75 10.61
N ASP A 97 -1.58 -32.04 10.29
CA ASP A 97 -1.36 -33.00 10.35
C ASP A 97 -0.76 -33.59 9.90
N ALA A 98 -0.72 -33.09 9.75
CA ALA A 98 -0.04 -33.46 9.59
C ALA A 98 0.52 -33.45 9.81
N GLY A 99 0.21 -32.92 10.12
CA GLY A 99 1.01 -32.84 10.30
C GLY A 99 1.46 -32.51 10.60
N ALA A 100 1.30 -32.60 10.89
CA ALA A 100 2.05 -32.36 11.17
C ALA A 100 2.66 -31.91 11.04
N ALA A 101 2.51 -31.86 11.06
CA ALA A 101 3.37 -31.48 10.90
C ALA A 101 3.67 -30.61 10.75
N ALA A 102 3.28 -30.37 10.95
CA ALA A 102 3.73 -29.62 10.79
C ALA A 102 4.14 -28.82 10.86
N PHE A 103 3.75 -28.92 11.18
CA PHE A 103 4.28 -28.11 11.53
C PHE A 103 5.05 -28.04 11.25
N LYS A 104 4.92 -28.12 11.24
CA LYS A 104 5.68 -27.85 11.14
C LYS A 104 6.05 -27.25 10.64
N GLY A 105 5.63 -27.19 11.08
CA GLY A 105 6.26 -26.49 10.86
C GLY A 105 6.30 -25.80 10.64
N ILE A 106 5.90 -25.78 10.85
CA ILE A 106 6.08 -25.18 11.11
C ILE A 106 6.42 -24.90 10.91
N GLY A 107 5.91 -24.95 11.03
CA GLY A 107 6.49 -24.57 11.18
C GLY A 107 6.67 -24.53 10.95
N GLY A 108 6.28 -24.69 11.12
CA GLY A 108 6.83 -24.63 11.28
C GLY A 108 6.88 -24.60 11.11
N LYS A 109 6.86 -24.53 11.31
CA LYS A 109 7.10 -24.58 11.67
C LYS A 109 7.22 -24.42 11.57
N GLY A 110 6.46 -24.44 11.84
CA GLY A 110 6.91 -24.34 12.03
C GLY A 110 6.79 -24.24 12.04
N GLY A 111 6.35 -24.21 12.53
CA GLY A 111 6.69 -24.24 12.67
C GLY A 111 6.63 -24.31 12.89
N ILE A 112 6.40 -24.20 13.28
CA ILE A 112 6.58 -24.49 13.62
C ILE A 112 6.73 -24.78 13.73
N GLN A 113 6.45 -24.33 14.04
CA GLN A 113 6.85 -24.80 14.24
C GLN A 113 7.28 -24.85 14.44
N LEU A 114 6.85 -24.68 15.04
CA LEU A 114 7.39 -25.01 15.29
C LEU A 114 7.94 -25.03 15.35
N PRO A 115 7.61 -24.85 15.85
CA PRO A 115 8.34 -24.90 15.92
C PRO A 115 8.61 -24.92 15.65
#